data_af3a38f4d7f784e62b14a920e531ad16
#
_entry.id   af3a38f4d7f784e62b14a920e531ad16
#
_cell.length_a   1.000
_cell.length_b   1.000
_cell.length_c   1.000
_cell.angle_alpha   90.00
_cell.angle_beta   90.00
_cell.angle_gamma   90.00
#
_symmetry.space_group_name_H-M   'P 1'
#
loop_
_entity.id
_entity.type
_entity.pdbx_description
1 polymer ?
#
loop_
_entity_poly.entity_id
_entity_poly.type
_entity_poly.pdbx_seq_one_letter_code
_entity_poly.pdbx_strand_id
1 'polypeptide(L)'
;MTVIQPVALRFMVGARTLASVRRRLVRVPLTLAEARQGACPELPPLPQEAQGYLITSLPETQHTALGRAGMLGAVRQRYTRFHIDLSLGFDAWFAGLSANSRQGLKRKARRIDAEVHRFRTAEELAIFHPLARALSARTYQERLLGGGLPDDLAGLQRLAAADAVRAWLLVRDGRAIAYLCCPADGDTLLYAHVGHDPAFAAHSPGAVLQLEALRDLFAEGRFAWFDFTEGEGQHKRQMASGGVACVDLMLLRPTLANRALIAALAGFDGSVALAKRVVRRLGAEGIARRVRRG
;
A
#
# COMPACT_ATOMS: atom_id res chain seq x y z
N MET A 1 -6.82 1.33 22.45
CA MET A 1 -8.28 1.42 22.21
C MET A 1 -8.63 0.60 20.97
N THR A 2 -9.63 -0.27 21.05
CA THR A 2 -10.10 -1.07 19.93
C THR A 2 -10.85 -0.16 18.93
N VAL A 3 -10.34 -0.01 17.72
CA VAL A 3 -10.94 0.87 16.72
C VAL A 3 -11.91 0.05 15.85
N ILE A 4 -13.21 0.40 15.93
CA ILE A 4 -14.25 -0.18 15.08
C ILE A 4 -14.45 0.74 13.87
N GLN A 5 -14.33 0.18 12.67
CA GLN A 5 -14.49 0.94 11.42
C GLN A 5 -15.51 0.28 10.48
N PRO A 6 -16.28 1.07 9.72
CA PRO A 6 -17.09 0.54 8.64
C PRO A 6 -16.19 0.10 7.49
N VAL A 7 -16.12 -1.20 7.25
CA VAL A 7 -15.36 -1.80 6.14
C VAL A 7 -16.32 -2.13 5.00
N ALA A 8 -16.04 -1.62 3.80
CA ALA A 8 -16.79 -1.92 2.59
C ALA A 8 -16.26 -3.22 1.96
N LEU A 9 -17.07 -4.26 2.00
CA LEU A 9 -16.80 -5.53 1.32
C LEU A 9 -17.30 -5.42 -0.11
N ARG A 10 -16.39 -5.32 -1.06
CA ARG A 10 -16.69 -4.97 -2.45
C ARG A 10 -16.74 -6.22 -3.34
N PHE A 11 -17.70 -6.23 -4.26
CA PHE A 11 -17.79 -7.17 -5.37
C PHE A 11 -17.17 -6.51 -6.60
N MET A 12 -15.98 -6.96 -7.00
CA MET A 12 -15.15 -6.26 -7.98
C MET A 12 -14.89 -7.08 -9.25
N VAL A 13 -15.03 -6.44 -10.41
CA VAL A 13 -14.55 -6.98 -11.68
C VAL A 13 -13.44 -6.06 -12.21
N GLY A 14 -12.21 -6.54 -12.16
CA GLY A 14 -11.04 -5.68 -12.41
C GLY A 14 -10.95 -4.56 -11.37
N ALA A 15 -10.92 -3.30 -11.83
CA ALA A 15 -10.89 -2.12 -10.96
C ALA A 15 -12.31 -1.59 -10.61
N ARG A 16 -13.37 -2.13 -11.25
CA ARG A 16 -14.74 -1.63 -11.08
C ARG A 16 -15.43 -2.34 -9.93
N THR A 17 -15.99 -1.57 -8.99
CA THR A 17 -16.88 -2.08 -7.94
C THR A 17 -18.31 -2.15 -8.49
N LEU A 18 -18.92 -3.33 -8.49
CA LEU A 18 -20.31 -3.55 -8.91
C LEU A 18 -21.28 -3.38 -7.74
N ALA A 19 -20.92 -3.85 -6.57
CA ALA A 19 -21.70 -3.73 -5.35
C ALA A 19 -20.78 -3.69 -4.13
N SER A 20 -21.28 -3.19 -3.01
CA SER A 20 -20.56 -3.25 -1.73
C SER A 20 -21.54 -3.45 -0.56
N VAL A 21 -21.08 -4.21 0.42
CA VAL A 21 -21.78 -4.40 1.70
C VAL A 21 -20.88 -3.90 2.81
N ARG A 22 -21.38 -3.02 3.67
CA ARG A 22 -20.62 -2.50 4.81
C ARG A 22 -20.76 -3.43 6.02
N ARG A 23 -19.65 -3.61 6.74
CA ARG A 23 -19.61 -4.29 8.05
C ARG A 23 -18.76 -3.47 9.01
N ARG A 24 -19.22 -3.36 10.25
CA ARG A 24 -18.46 -2.73 11.34
C ARG A 24 -17.49 -3.75 11.89
N LEU A 25 -16.20 -3.59 11.60
CA LEU A 25 -15.16 -4.55 11.96
C LEU A 25 -14.12 -3.88 12.86
N VAL A 26 -13.58 -4.66 13.79
CA VAL A 26 -12.35 -4.32 14.51
C VAL A 26 -11.19 -4.57 13.56
N ARG A 27 -10.39 -3.54 13.27
CA ARG A 27 -9.15 -3.70 12.48
C ARG A 27 -8.01 -4.14 13.40
N VAL A 28 -7.27 -5.14 12.94
CA VAL A 28 -6.06 -5.67 13.58
C VAL A 28 -4.96 -5.70 12.52
N PRO A 29 -4.29 -4.55 12.28
CA PRO A 29 -3.19 -4.49 11.33
C PRO A 29 -1.92 -5.06 11.98
N LEU A 30 -1.21 -5.95 11.28
CA LEU A 30 0.12 -6.37 11.69
C LEU A 30 1.16 -5.41 11.11
N THR A 31 2.15 -5.09 11.92
CA THR A 31 3.36 -4.37 11.50
C THR A 31 4.20 -5.23 10.55
N LEU A 32 5.18 -4.63 9.86
CA LEU A 32 6.12 -5.41 9.04
C LEU A 32 6.95 -6.37 9.91
N ALA A 33 7.35 -5.93 11.10
CA ALA A 33 8.12 -6.75 12.04
C ALA A 33 7.34 -8.01 12.45
N GLU A 34 6.07 -7.86 12.86
CA GLU A 34 5.19 -8.98 13.22
C GLU A 34 4.98 -9.93 12.04
N ALA A 35 4.74 -9.39 10.84
CA ALA A 35 4.57 -10.21 9.64
C ALA A 35 5.82 -11.01 9.31
N ARG A 36 7.03 -10.42 9.42
CA ARG A 36 8.32 -11.09 9.18
C ARG A 36 8.64 -12.15 10.23
N GLN A 37 8.25 -11.92 11.48
CA GLN A 37 8.41 -12.90 12.57
C GLN A 37 7.40 -14.05 12.50
N GLY A 38 6.45 -14.01 11.58
CA GLY A 38 5.39 -15.00 11.49
C GLY A 38 4.41 -14.92 12.66
N ALA A 39 4.19 -13.72 13.20
CA ALA A 39 3.36 -13.54 14.38
C ALA A 39 1.89 -13.91 14.12
N CYS A 40 1.27 -14.53 15.13
CA CYS A 40 -0.17 -14.72 15.19
C CYS A 40 -0.73 -13.71 16.21
N PRO A 41 -1.53 -12.72 15.79
CA PRO A 41 -1.99 -11.67 16.70
C PRO A 41 -3.00 -12.22 17.71
N GLU A 42 -2.93 -11.72 18.94
CA GLU A 42 -4.01 -11.86 19.90
C GLU A 42 -5.17 -10.92 19.48
N LEU A 43 -6.36 -11.51 19.34
CA LEU A 43 -7.54 -10.73 19.01
C LEU A 43 -8.10 -10.06 20.25
N PRO A 44 -8.33 -8.74 20.26
CA PRO A 44 -8.95 -8.06 21.37
C PRO A 44 -10.40 -8.55 21.54
N PRO A 45 -11.02 -8.40 22.73
CA PRO A 45 -12.43 -8.72 22.92
C PRO A 45 -13.30 -8.05 21.85
N LEU A 46 -14.22 -8.82 21.24
CA LEU A 46 -15.09 -8.31 20.19
C LEU A 46 -16.28 -7.55 20.78
N PRO A 47 -16.36 -6.21 20.63
CA PRO A 47 -17.47 -5.41 21.11
C PRO A 47 -18.81 -5.86 20.50
N GLN A 48 -19.93 -5.66 21.23
CA GLN A 48 -21.23 -6.11 20.75
C GLN A 48 -21.65 -5.48 19.42
N GLU A 49 -21.31 -4.21 19.22
CA GLU A 49 -21.59 -3.45 18.00
C GLU A 49 -20.71 -3.84 16.81
N ALA A 50 -19.63 -4.59 17.01
CA ALA A 50 -18.77 -5.08 15.93
C ALA A 50 -19.26 -6.44 15.41
N GLN A 51 -19.25 -6.61 14.11
CA GLN A 51 -19.68 -7.83 13.43
C GLN A 51 -18.55 -8.83 13.25
N GLY A 52 -17.30 -8.45 13.58
CA GLY A 52 -16.11 -9.29 13.43
C GLY A 52 -14.82 -8.49 13.40
N TYR A 53 -13.78 -9.13 12.88
CA TYR A 53 -12.44 -8.57 12.70
C TYR A 53 -12.05 -8.50 11.23
N LEU A 54 -11.19 -7.55 10.91
CA LEU A 54 -10.38 -7.54 9.70
C LEU A 54 -8.91 -7.50 10.12
N ILE A 55 -8.22 -8.63 9.96
CA ILE A 55 -6.81 -8.77 10.25
C ILE A 55 -6.07 -8.56 8.94
N THR A 56 -5.19 -7.53 8.87
CA THR A 56 -4.44 -7.21 7.67
C THR A 56 -2.97 -7.54 7.83
N SER A 57 -2.32 -7.93 6.73
CA SER A 57 -0.91 -8.36 6.69
C SER A 57 -0.61 -9.58 7.59
N LEU A 58 -1.59 -10.45 7.81
CA LEU A 58 -1.38 -11.70 8.53
C LEU A 58 -0.47 -12.62 7.70
N PRO A 59 0.62 -13.17 8.26
CA PRO A 59 1.43 -14.17 7.57
C PRO A 59 0.56 -15.32 7.06
N GLU A 60 0.75 -15.72 5.81
CA GLU A 60 -0.10 -16.73 5.18
C GLU A 60 -0.10 -18.06 5.96
N THR A 61 1.00 -18.38 6.64
CA THR A 61 1.13 -19.58 7.48
C THR A 61 0.20 -19.57 8.70
N GLN A 62 -0.26 -18.38 9.16
CA GLN A 62 -1.08 -18.23 10.36
C GLN A 62 -2.60 -18.19 10.10
N HIS A 63 -3.03 -18.08 8.83
CA HIS A 63 -4.47 -17.84 8.54
C HIS A 63 -5.38 -19.00 8.96
N THR A 64 -4.90 -20.25 8.95
CA THR A 64 -5.68 -21.42 9.38
C THR A 64 -5.79 -21.53 10.90
N ALA A 65 -4.80 -21.07 11.64
CA ALA A 65 -4.83 -21.09 13.10
C ALA A 65 -5.92 -20.15 13.66
N LEU A 66 -6.00 -18.92 13.13
CA LEU A 66 -7.00 -17.92 13.53
C LEU A 66 -8.43 -18.27 13.06
N GLY A 67 -8.57 -18.96 11.93
CA GLY A 67 -9.88 -19.32 11.35
C GLY A 67 -10.70 -20.34 12.17
N ARG A 68 -10.17 -20.91 13.26
CA ARG A 68 -10.82 -21.94 14.07
C ARG A 68 -11.58 -21.43 15.30
N ALA A 69 -11.59 -20.14 15.54
CA ALA A 69 -12.14 -19.55 16.79
C ALA A 69 -13.67 -19.43 16.83
N GLY A 70 -14.44 -20.36 16.24
CA GLY A 70 -15.90 -20.32 16.25
C GLY A 70 -16.53 -19.20 15.41
N MET A 71 -15.71 -18.51 14.60
CA MET A 71 -16.14 -17.45 13.70
C MET A 71 -16.12 -17.93 12.24
N LEU A 72 -16.78 -17.17 11.36
CA LEU A 72 -16.76 -17.41 9.92
C LEU A 72 -15.55 -16.73 9.33
N GLY A 73 -14.55 -17.50 8.86
CA GLY A 73 -13.34 -16.99 8.24
C GLY A 73 -13.47 -16.85 6.72
N ALA A 74 -12.95 -15.74 6.16
CA ALA A 74 -12.80 -15.54 4.73
C ALA A 74 -11.54 -14.75 4.42
N VAL A 75 -10.65 -15.29 3.60
CA VAL A 75 -9.49 -14.57 3.07
C VAL A 75 -9.97 -13.60 1.99
N ARG A 76 -9.72 -12.31 2.19
CA ARG A 76 -10.15 -11.25 1.27
C ARG A 76 -9.11 -10.95 0.21
N GLN A 77 -7.84 -11.06 0.57
CA GLN A 77 -6.73 -10.75 -0.30
C GLN A 77 -5.54 -11.63 0.08
N ARG A 78 -4.76 -12.06 -0.92
CA ARG A 78 -3.45 -12.69 -0.78
C ARG A 78 -2.46 -11.83 -1.52
N TYR A 79 -1.33 -11.50 -0.91
CA TYR A 79 -0.29 -10.67 -1.51
C TYR A 79 1.06 -10.90 -0.86
N THR A 80 2.11 -10.44 -1.54
CA THR A 80 3.42 -10.32 -0.92
C THR A 80 3.58 -8.90 -0.38
N ARG A 81 3.81 -8.75 0.92
CA ARG A 81 4.19 -7.49 1.54
C ARG A 81 5.68 -7.27 1.29
N PHE A 82 5.98 -6.48 0.27
CA PHE A 82 7.33 -6.19 -0.15
C PHE A 82 7.99 -5.17 0.78
N HIS A 83 9.31 -5.30 1.00
CA HIS A 83 10.09 -4.37 1.81
C HIS A 83 11.52 -4.24 1.28
N ILE A 84 12.20 -3.17 1.70
CA ILE A 84 13.63 -2.98 1.50
C ILE A 84 14.31 -3.02 2.86
N ASP A 85 15.37 -3.79 2.96
CA ASP A 85 16.29 -3.80 4.10
C ASP A 85 17.28 -2.64 3.91
N LEU A 86 17.14 -1.59 4.71
CA LEU A 86 17.98 -0.40 4.64
C LEU A 86 19.37 -0.61 5.28
N SER A 87 19.59 -1.73 5.99
CA SER A 87 20.92 -2.08 6.53
C SER A 87 21.90 -2.56 5.46
N LEU A 88 21.40 -2.93 4.27
CA LEU A 88 22.26 -3.42 3.17
C LEU A 88 23.19 -2.34 2.60
N GLY A 89 22.87 -1.08 2.77
CA GLY A 89 23.51 0.02 2.05
C GLY A 89 23.03 0.16 0.61
N PHE A 90 23.09 1.42 0.10
CA PHE A 90 22.50 1.75 -1.21
C PHE A 90 23.13 0.94 -2.37
N ASP A 91 24.47 0.83 -2.41
CA ASP A 91 25.15 0.19 -3.53
C ASP A 91 24.86 -1.32 -3.60
N ALA A 92 24.84 -2.00 -2.46
CA ALA A 92 24.52 -3.42 -2.39
C ALA A 92 23.05 -3.68 -2.76
N TRP A 93 22.12 -2.90 -2.21
CA TRP A 93 20.72 -2.97 -2.61
C TRP A 93 20.53 -2.71 -4.10
N PHE A 94 21.14 -1.63 -4.63
CA PHE A 94 20.98 -1.26 -6.03
C PHE A 94 21.60 -2.32 -6.97
N ALA A 95 22.74 -2.91 -6.61
CA ALA A 95 23.35 -4.02 -7.34
C ALA A 95 22.47 -5.27 -7.38
N GLY A 96 21.72 -5.54 -6.31
CA GLY A 96 20.77 -6.65 -6.21
C GLY A 96 19.55 -6.52 -7.12
N LEU A 97 19.23 -5.32 -7.62
CA LEU A 97 18.14 -5.13 -8.58
C LEU A 97 18.48 -5.76 -9.93
N SER A 98 17.46 -6.18 -10.70
CA SER A 98 17.69 -6.69 -12.07
C SER A 98 18.38 -5.64 -12.96
N ALA A 99 19.19 -6.08 -13.93
CA ALA A 99 19.88 -5.20 -14.86
C ALA A 99 18.93 -4.22 -15.57
N ASN A 100 17.75 -4.72 -15.98
CA ASN A 100 16.71 -3.90 -16.60
C ASN A 100 16.16 -2.83 -15.67
N SER A 101 15.94 -3.17 -14.38
CA SER A 101 15.47 -2.21 -13.36
C SER A 101 16.52 -1.12 -13.14
N ARG A 102 17.79 -1.49 -12.94
CA ARG A 102 18.90 -0.54 -12.78
C ARG A 102 19.05 0.43 -13.94
N GLN A 103 19.10 -0.12 -15.17
CA GLN A 103 19.20 0.71 -16.38
C GLN A 103 17.98 1.60 -16.56
N GLY A 104 16.77 1.06 -16.30
CA GLY A 104 15.53 1.81 -16.36
C GLY A 104 15.51 2.99 -15.41
N LEU A 105 15.90 2.79 -14.15
CA LEU A 105 15.97 3.84 -13.13
C LEU A 105 17.03 4.92 -13.48
N LYS A 106 18.24 4.50 -13.85
CA LYS A 106 19.30 5.45 -14.30
C LYS A 106 18.86 6.29 -15.49
N ARG A 107 18.20 5.67 -16.50
CA ARG A 107 17.70 6.38 -17.67
C ARG A 107 16.60 7.39 -17.31
N LYS A 108 15.67 7.03 -16.41
CA LYS A 108 14.60 7.92 -15.93
C LYS A 108 15.19 9.11 -15.17
N ALA A 109 16.12 8.86 -14.25
CA ALA A 109 16.77 9.92 -13.47
C ALA A 109 17.51 10.92 -14.36
N ARG A 110 18.20 10.45 -15.41
CA ARG A 110 18.91 11.34 -16.36
C ARG A 110 17.99 12.16 -17.27
N ARG A 111 16.76 11.71 -17.50
CA ARG A 111 15.80 12.38 -18.40
C ARG A 111 14.98 13.47 -17.74
N ILE A 112 14.87 13.43 -16.44
CA ILE A 112 14.11 14.41 -15.70
C ILE A 112 15.11 15.41 -15.11
N ASP A 113 15.09 16.60 -15.66
CA ASP A 113 15.83 17.72 -15.11
C ASP A 113 14.99 18.31 -13.99
N ALA A 114 15.24 17.85 -12.76
CA ALA A 114 14.42 18.18 -11.59
C ALA A 114 15.23 18.03 -10.30
N GLU A 115 14.93 18.85 -9.32
CA GLU A 115 15.57 18.86 -8.01
C GLU A 115 14.75 18.10 -6.98
N VAL A 116 15.44 17.46 -6.01
CA VAL A 116 14.80 16.77 -4.90
C VAL A 116 14.93 17.59 -3.63
N HIS A 117 13.79 17.99 -3.07
CA HIS A 117 13.72 18.68 -1.79
C HIS A 117 13.29 17.70 -0.70
N ARG A 118 13.93 17.77 0.47
CA ARG A 118 13.74 16.91 1.63
C ARG A 118 13.08 17.68 2.76
N PHE A 119 12.22 17.01 3.53
CA PHE A 119 11.44 17.63 4.60
C PHE A 119 11.35 16.67 5.79
N ARG A 120 11.78 17.12 6.97
CA ARG A 120 11.89 16.30 8.19
C ARG A 120 11.35 17.02 9.43
N THR A 121 11.50 18.35 9.51
CA THR A 121 11.06 19.13 10.68
C THR A 121 9.61 19.62 10.53
N ALA A 122 9.02 20.06 11.63
CA ALA A 122 7.66 20.60 11.64
C ALA A 122 7.51 21.82 10.72
N GLU A 123 8.53 22.69 10.69
CA GLU A 123 8.59 23.90 9.86
C GLU A 123 8.71 23.52 8.38
N GLU A 124 9.58 22.56 8.05
CA GLU A 124 9.74 22.07 6.69
C GLU A 124 8.45 21.40 6.18
N LEU A 125 7.76 20.64 7.02
CA LEU A 125 6.49 20.01 6.65
C LEU A 125 5.36 21.00 6.46
N ALA A 126 5.40 22.18 7.09
CA ALA A 126 4.47 23.26 6.79
C ALA A 126 4.64 23.80 5.36
N ILE A 127 5.86 23.74 4.80
CA ILE A 127 6.14 24.09 3.40
C ILE A 127 5.74 22.93 2.47
N PHE A 128 6.09 21.69 2.81
CA PHE A 128 5.79 20.50 2.03
C PHE A 128 4.29 20.28 1.84
N HIS A 129 3.52 20.34 2.93
CA HIS A 129 2.14 19.88 2.98
C HIS A 129 1.24 20.54 1.93
N PRO A 130 1.16 21.88 1.80
CA PRO A 130 0.29 22.52 0.81
C PRO A 130 0.68 22.15 -0.63
N LEU A 131 1.96 22.01 -0.94
CA LEU A 131 2.46 21.64 -2.27
C LEU A 131 2.09 20.19 -2.61
N ALA A 132 2.31 19.28 -1.67
CA ALA A 132 1.98 17.86 -1.83
C ALA A 132 0.46 17.63 -1.88
N ARG A 133 -0.34 18.38 -1.09
CA ARG A 133 -1.82 18.34 -1.13
C ARG A 133 -2.35 18.78 -2.50
N ALA A 134 -1.82 19.86 -3.05
CA ALA A 134 -2.20 20.33 -4.38
C ALA A 134 -1.92 19.30 -5.48
N LEU A 135 -0.82 18.53 -5.35
CA LEU A 135 -0.53 17.40 -6.25
C LEU A 135 -1.47 16.22 -5.97
N SER A 136 -1.67 15.85 -4.70
CA SER A 136 -2.52 14.72 -4.30
C SER A 136 -3.93 14.87 -4.86
N ALA A 137 -4.55 16.04 -4.72
CA ALA A 137 -5.90 16.34 -5.23
C ALA A 137 -6.05 16.11 -6.74
N ARG A 138 -4.95 16.12 -7.49
CA ARG A 138 -4.92 15.91 -8.96
C ARG A 138 -4.67 14.45 -9.32
N THR A 139 -4.29 13.60 -8.36
CA THR A 139 -3.96 12.19 -8.62
C THR A 139 -5.21 11.32 -8.76
N TYR A 140 -5.07 10.23 -9.53
CA TYR A 140 -6.09 9.20 -9.65
C TYR A 140 -6.45 8.53 -8.31
N GLN A 141 -5.45 8.38 -7.43
CA GLN A 141 -5.62 7.73 -6.13
C GLN A 141 -6.58 8.49 -5.21
N GLU A 142 -6.48 9.81 -5.15
CA GLU A 142 -7.39 10.62 -4.35
C GLU A 142 -8.81 10.63 -4.95
N ARG A 143 -8.92 10.75 -6.28
CA ARG A 143 -10.22 10.82 -6.98
C ARG A 143 -11.06 9.56 -6.86
N LEU A 144 -10.44 8.38 -6.82
CA LEU A 144 -11.15 7.09 -6.87
C LEU A 144 -11.11 6.29 -5.58
N LEU A 145 -10.06 6.43 -4.76
CA LEU A 145 -9.82 5.56 -3.61
C LEU A 145 -9.80 6.30 -2.27
N GLY A 146 -9.80 7.63 -2.27
CA GLY A 146 -9.64 8.43 -1.05
C GLY A 146 -8.28 8.21 -0.34
N GLY A 147 -7.26 7.71 -1.08
CA GLY A 147 -5.97 7.29 -0.55
C GLY A 147 -4.84 8.31 -0.77
N GLY A 148 -5.17 9.59 -0.94
CA GLY A 148 -4.21 10.67 -1.09
C GLY A 148 -3.51 11.05 0.21
N LEU A 149 -2.71 12.12 0.15
CA LEU A 149 -2.13 12.71 1.36
C LEU A 149 -3.26 13.33 2.21
N PRO A 150 -3.42 12.98 3.50
CA PRO A 150 -4.42 13.58 4.36
C PRO A 150 -4.25 15.09 4.52
N ASP A 151 -5.33 15.81 4.71
CA ASP A 151 -5.31 17.23 5.06
C ASP A 151 -5.16 17.38 6.59
N ASP A 152 -4.03 16.90 7.10
CA ASP A 152 -3.70 16.89 8.54
C ASP A 152 -2.23 17.33 8.75
N LEU A 153 -1.97 18.62 8.56
CA LEU A 153 -0.66 19.20 8.82
C LEU A 153 -0.24 18.99 10.29
N ALA A 154 -1.16 19.18 11.23
CA ALA A 154 -0.87 18.99 12.65
C ALA A 154 -0.44 17.57 12.97
N GLY A 155 -1.04 16.57 12.33
CA GLY A 155 -0.62 15.17 12.42
C GLY A 155 0.80 14.96 11.90
N LEU A 156 1.13 15.51 10.74
CA LEU A 156 2.48 15.44 10.19
C LEU A 156 3.52 16.13 11.09
N GLN A 157 3.19 17.28 11.67
CA GLN A 157 4.07 18.00 12.60
C GLN A 157 4.31 17.20 13.89
N ARG A 158 3.28 16.50 14.42
CA ARG A 158 3.46 15.59 15.56
C ARG A 158 4.38 14.43 15.21
N LEU A 159 4.27 13.85 14.01
CA LEU A 159 5.19 12.81 13.55
C LEU A 159 6.62 13.34 13.40
N ALA A 160 6.80 14.57 12.88
CA ALA A 160 8.12 15.20 12.79
C ALA A 160 8.76 15.41 14.19
N ALA A 161 7.99 15.90 15.16
CA ALA A 161 8.46 16.06 16.53
C ALA A 161 8.90 14.75 17.19
N ALA A 162 8.31 13.61 16.75
CA ALA A 162 8.68 12.26 17.18
C ALA A 162 9.76 11.61 16.28
N ASP A 163 10.36 12.33 15.34
CA ASP A 163 11.28 11.82 14.30
C ASP A 163 10.68 10.63 13.50
N ALA A 164 9.37 10.64 13.29
CA ALA A 164 8.59 9.55 12.74
C ALA A 164 7.98 9.87 11.35
N VAL A 165 8.62 10.74 10.56
CA VAL A 165 8.21 11.02 9.18
C VAL A 165 9.38 11.47 8.34
N ARG A 166 9.38 11.08 7.06
CA ARG A 166 10.26 11.62 6.02
C ARG A 166 9.42 11.96 4.79
N ALA A 167 9.69 13.12 4.18
CA ALA A 167 8.97 13.55 3.02
C ALA A 167 9.90 14.16 1.97
N TRP A 168 9.50 14.06 0.70
CA TRP A 168 10.26 14.55 -0.44
C TRP A 168 9.34 15.13 -1.50
N LEU A 169 9.83 16.18 -2.17
CA LEU A 169 9.25 16.69 -3.41
C LEU A 169 10.26 16.58 -4.54
N LEU A 170 9.77 16.25 -5.72
CA LEU A 170 10.51 16.43 -6.97
C LEU A 170 10.02 17.73 -7.60
N VAL A 171 10.92 18.68 -7.78
CA VAL A 171 10.62 20.02 -8.27
C VAL A 171 11.29 20.23 -9.63
N ARG A 172 10.54 20.72 -10.61
CA ARG A 172 11.02 21.11 -11.92
C ARG A 172 10.48 22.48 -12.29
N ASP A 173 11.36 23.37 -12.75
CA ASP A 173 11.02 24.75 -13.13
C ASP A 173 10.22 25.48 -12.01
N GLY A 174 10.65 25.30 -10.75
CA GLY A 174 10.01 25.87 -9.56
C GLY A 174 8.67 25.26 -9.17
N ARG A 175 8.23 24.18 -9.86
CA ARG A 175 6.95 23.51 -9.64
C ARG A 175 7.14 22.10 -9.11
N ALA A 176 6.44 21.74 -8.03
CA ALA A 176 6.38 20.36 -7.56
C ALA A 176 5.66 19.46 -8.57
N ILE A 177 6.32 18.37 -9.01
CA ILE A 177 5.79 17.42 -10.00
C ILE A 177 5.59 16.01 -9.44
N ALA A 178 6.20 15.69 -8.30
CA ALA A 178 5.90 14.46 -7.54
C ALA A 178 6.14 14.71 -6.05
N TYR A 179 5.45 13.93 -5.22
CA TYR A 179 5.67 13.90 -3.77
C TYR A 179 5.72 12.48 -3.25
N LEU A 180 6.43 12.29 -2.15
CA LEU A 180 6.48 11.10 -1.34
C LEU A 180 6.48 11.51 0.12
N CYS A 181 5.59 10.93 0.93
CA CYS A 181 5.54 11.14 2.37
C CYS A 181 5.40 9.78 3.06
N CYS A 182 6.37 9.48 3.91
CA CYS A 182 6.54 8.20 4.59
C CYS A 182 6.48 8.42 6.11
N PRO A 183 5.35 8.17 6.77
CA PRO A 183 5.34 8.03 8.22
C PRO A 183 6.12 6.79 8.65
N ALA A 184 6.63 6.80 9.87
CA ALA A 184 7.35 5.67 10.45
C ALA A 184 6.53 5.01 11.57
N ASP A 185 6.74 3.69 11.70
CA ASP A 185 6.34 2.86 12.83
C ASP A 185 7.62 2.23 13.39
N GLY A 186 8.13 2.78 14.49
CA GLY A 186 9.42 2.41 15.06
C GLY A 186 10.60 2.66 14.12
N ASP A 187 11.26 1.60 13.69
CA ASP A 187 12.37 1.61 12.75
C ASP A 187 11.97 1.38 11.29
N THR A 188 10.68 1.33 11.01
CA THR A 188 10.11 1.01 9.71
C THR A 188 9.42 2.23 9.10
N LEU A 189 9.89 2.70 7.94
CA LEU A 189 9.19 3.70 7.14
C LEU A 189 8.14 3.06 6.25
N LEU A 190 6.94 3.65 6.24
CA LEU A 190 5.81 3.17 5.45
C LEU A 190 5.71 3.97 4.14
N TYR A 191 5.71 3.30 2.99
CA TYR A 191 5.42 3.88 1.68
C TYR A 191 3.92 4.18 1.56
N ALA A 192 3.47 5.25 2.25
CA ALA A 192 2.05 5.51 2.47
C ALA A 192 1.45 6.49 1.45
N HIS A 193 2.07 7.65 1.28
CA HIS A 193 1.50 8.74 0.48
C HIS A 193 2.44 9.11 -0.65
N VAL A 194 2.03 8.81 -1.88
CA VAL A 194 2.81 9.08 -3.09
C VAL A 194 1.89 9.59 -4.20
N GLY A 195 2.37 10.55 -4.95
CA GLY A 195 1.65 11.03 -6.12
C GLY A 195 2.55 11.83 -7.06
N HIS A 196 2.07 12.02 -8.27
CA HIS A 196 2.77 12.83 -9.27
C HIS A 196 1.76 13.54 -10.18
N ASP A 197 2.18 14.64 -10.78
CA ASP A 197 1.40 15.35 -11.79
C ASP A 197 1.24 14.46 -13.04
N PRO A 198 0.00 14.13 -13.45
CA PRO A 198 -0.25 13.32 -14.64
C PRO A 198 0.38 13.86 -15.93
N ALA A 199 0.57 15.19 -16.02
CA ALA A 199 1.23 15.82 -17.17
C ALA A 199 2.69 15.34 -17.36
N PHE A 200 3.34 14.89 -16.28
CA PHE A 200 4.72 14.39 -16.30
C PHE A 200 4.81 12.85 -16.27
N ALA A 201 3.71 12.13 -16.41
CA ALA A 201 3.68 10.66 -16.31
C ALA A 201 4.67 9.95 -17.27
N ALA A 202 4.89 10.49 -18.47
CA ALA A 202 5.84 9.96 -19.45
C ALA A 202 7.30 9.93 -18.94
N HIS A 203 7.64 10.78 -17.98
CA HIS A 203 8.98 10.87 -17.37
C HIS A 203 9.11 9.98 -16.12
N SER A 204 8.03 9.36 -15.66
CA SER A 204 7.98 8.52 -14.45
C SER A 204 8.53 9.22 -13.19
N PRO A 205 8.06 10.44 -12.84
CA PRO A 205 8.64 11.26 -11.77
C PRO A 205 8.56 10.57 -10.40
N GLY A 206 7.52 9.78 -10.14
CA GLY A 206 7.40 9.00 -8.90
C GLY A 206 8.51 7.96 -8.73
N ALA A 207 8.96 7.31 -9.83
CA ALA A 207 10.04 6.33 -9.74
C ALA A 207 11.41 7.00 -9.51
N VAL A 208 11.62 8.19 -10.06
CA VAL A 208 12.82 8.98 -9.82
C VAL A 208 12.85 9.48 -8.38
N LEU A 209 11.74 10.07 -7.91
CA LEU A 209 11.65 10.54 -6.53
C LEU A 209 11.85 9.41 -5.52
N GLN A 210 11.28 8.23 -5.77
CA GLN A 210 11.47 7.06 -4.91
C GLN A 210 12.93 6.60 -4.87
N LEU A 211 13.64 6.60 -6.01
CA LEU A 211 15.06 6.25 -6.05
C LEU A 211 15.91 7.21 -5.22
N GLU A 212 15.68 8.52 -5.35
CA GLU A 212 16.42 9.53 -4.61
C GLU A 212 16.06 9.53 -3.10
N ALA A 213 14.79 9.32 -2.77
CA ALA A 213 14.37 9.11 -1.38
C ALA A 213 15.05 7.90 -0.74
N LEU A 214 15.15 6.78 -1.46
CA LEU A 214 15.88 5.60 -0.96
C LEU A 214 17.37 5.87 -0.81
N ARG A 215 18.00 6.59 -1.75
CA ARG A 215 19.40 7.00 -1.61
C ARG A 215 19.64 7.81 -0.33
N ASP A 216 18.72 8.73 -0.05
CA ASP A 216 18.75 9.57 1.14
C ASP A 216 18.55 8.74 2.42
N LEU A 217 17.60 7.80 2.44
CA LEU A 217 17.34 6.92 3.57
C LEU A 217 18.50 5.98 3.89
N PHE A 218 19.13 5.41 2.88
CA PHE A 218 20.34 4.60 3.06
C PHE A 218 21.52 5.42 3.63
N ALA A 219 21.66 6.67 3.18
CA ALA A 219 22.71 7.56 3.69
C ALA A 219 22.43 8.02 5.12
N GLU A 220 21.15 8.21 5.47
CA GLU A 220 20.74 8.61 6.81
C GLU A 220 20.98 7.51 7.85
N GLY A 221 20.73 6.24 7.51
CA GLY A 221 20.93 5.08 8.39
C GLY A 221 20.03 5.05 9.64
N ARG A 222 18.95 5.86 9.69
CA ARG A 222 18.06 5.98 10.85
C ARG A 222 17.07 4.83 10.95
N PHE A 223 16.58 4.32 9.80
CA PHE A 223 15.56 3.30 9.72
C PHE A 223 16.14 1.98 9.22
N ALA A 224 15.62 0.87 9.74
CA ALA A 224 16.03 -0.46 9.30
C ALA A 224 15.26 -0.94 8.07
N TRP A 225 14.00 -0.51 7.94
CA TRP A 225 13.09 -1.04 6.92
C TRP A 225 12.35 0.06 6.17
N PHE A 226 12.16 -0.18 4.86
CA PHE A 226 11.21 0.57 4.02
C PHE A 226 10.13 -0.40 3.56
N ASP A 227 8.91 -0.23 4.07
CA ASP A 227 7.78 -1.10 3.84
C ASP A 227 6.88 -0.54 2.73
N PHE A 228 6.70 -1.30 1.66
CA PHE A 228 5.79 -0.94 0.58
C PHE A 228 4.30 -1.08 0.94
N THR A 229 4.01 -1.48 2.16
CA THR A 229 2.65 -1.69 2.68
C THR A 229 1.87 -2.76 1.91
N GLU A 230 0.56 -2.80 2.11
CA GLU A 230 -0.35 -3.78 1.50
C GLU A 230 -0.42 -3.66 -0.03
N GLY A 231 -0.82 -4.75 -0.67
CA GLY A 231 -1.10 -4.83 -2.09
C GLY A 231 0.12 -5.08 -2.98
N GLU A 232 -0.14 -5.71 -4.11
CA GLU A 232 0.86 -6.03 -5.10
C GLU A 232 1.06 -4.90 -6.12
N GLY A 233 2.30 -4.67 -6.51
CA GLY A 233 2.68 -3.74 -7.57
C GLY A 233 3.98 -4.16 -8.22
N GLN A 234 4.05 -4.06 -9.55
CA GLN A 234 5.27 -4.41 -10.29
C GLN A 234 6.47 -3.60 -9.79
N HIS A 235 6.29 -2.31 -9.50
CA HIS A 235 7.36 -1.44 -8.98
C HIS A 235 7.83 -1.88 -7.59
N LYS A 236 6.91 -2.29 -6.71
CA LYS A 236 7.24 -2.82 -5.37
C LYS A 236 8.14 -4.05 -5.49
N ARG A 237 7.73 -5.03 -6.31
CA ARG A 237 8.49 -6.26 -6.56
C ARG A 237 9.87 -5.97 -7.18
N GLN A 238 9.97 -4.99 -8.08
CA GLN A 238 11.23 -4.66 -8.75
C GLN A 238 12.25 -3.96 -7.84
N MET A 239 11.81 -3.29 -6.78
CA MET A 239 12.68 -2.52 -5.88
C MET A 239 12.88 -3.20 -4.53
N ALA A 240 12.09 -4.19 -4.19
CA ALA A 240 12.18 -4.90 -2.92
C ALA A 240 13.48 -5.69 -2.78
N SER A 241 14.03 -5.73 -1.58
CA SER A 241 15.07 -6.69 -1.18
C SER A 241 14.49 -7.97 -0.61
N GLY A 242 13.22 -7.94 -0.19
CA GLY A 242 12.51 -9.08 0.36
C GLY A 242 10.99 -8.92 0.34
N GLY A 243 10.29 -9.95 0.82
CA GLY A 243 8.85 -9.93 0.93
C GLY A 243 8.31 -11.05 1.82
N VAL A 244 7.16 -10.81 2.42
CA VAL A 244 6.43 -11.77 3.25
C VAL A 244 5.10 -12.10 2.58
N ALA A 245 4.80 -13.39 2.42
CA ALA A 245 3.49 -13.83 1.96
C ALA A 245 2.44 -13.56 3.05
N CYS A 246 1.49 -12.68 2.75
CA CYS A 246 0.46 -12.22 3.67
C CYS A 246 -0.94 -12.42 3.12
N VAL A 247 -1.89 -12.47 4.05
CA VAL A 247 -3.32 -12.46 3.73
C VAL A 247 -4.03 -11.38 4.55
N ASP A 248 -5.12 -10.85 3.98
CA ASP A 248 -6.12 -10.13 4.75
C ASP A 248 -7.24 -11.09 5.10
N LEU A 249 -7.36 -11.41 6.38
CA LEU A 249 -8.33 -12.34 6.93
C LEU A 249 -9.50 -11.60 7.57
N MET A 250 -10.70 -11.90 7.12
CA MET A 250 -11.93 -11.44 7.75
C MET A 250 -12.51 -12.57 8.61
N LEU A 251 -12.79 -12.28 9.87
CA LEU A 251 -13.49 -13.15 10.79
C LEU A 251 -14.81 -12.51 11.18
N LEU A 252 -15.94 -13.15 10.87
CA LEU A 252 -17.28 -12.64 11.17
C LEU A 252 -18.00 -13.50 12.19
N ARG A 253 -18.89 -12.87 13.00
CA ARG A 253 -19.84 -13.60 13.85
C ARG A 253 -20.65 -14.58 13.02
N PRO A 254 -20.96 -15.80 13.51
CA PRO A 254 -21.63 -16.87 12.75
C PRO A 254 -23.15 -16.64 12.63
N THR A 255 -23.56 -15.50 12.10
CA THR A 255 -24.97 -15.16 11.81
C THR A 255 -25.36 -15.62 10.41
N LEU A 256 -26.66 -15.84 10.15
CA LEU A 256 -27.18 -16.21 8.83
C LEU A 256 -26.82 -15.17 7.77
N ALA A 257 -26.93 -13.86 8.11
CA ALA A 257 -26.56 -12.77 7.20
C ALA A 257 -25.07 -12.79 6.83
N ASN A 258 -24.18 -13.12 7.78
CA ASN A 258 -22.76 -13.20 7.51
C ASN A 258 -22.40 -14.49 6.73
N ARG A 259 -23.10 -15.61 6.97
CA ARG A 259 -22.95 -16.83 6.15
C ARG A 259 -23.33 -16.57 4.69
N ALA A 260 -24.50 -15.94 4.47
CA ALA A 260 -24.94 -15.57 3.14
C ALA A 260 -23.96 -14.61 2.43
N LEU A 261 -23.44 -13.63 3.17
CA LEU A 261 -22.44 -12.68 2.64
C LEU A 261 -21.16 -13.38 2.20
N ILE A 262 -20.60 -14.26 3.04
CA ILE A 262 -19.36 -14.98 2.69
C ILE A 262 -19.61 -15.91 1.49
N ALA A 263 -20.74 -16.61 1.44
CA ALA A 263 -21.10 -17.45 0.30
C ALA A 263 -21.25 -16.62 -0.99
N ALA A 264 -21.91 -15.44 -0.91
CA ALA A 264 -22.04 -14.55 -2.05
C ALA A 264 -20.69 -14.01 -2.54
N LEU A 265 -19.80 -13.60 -1.64
CA LEU A 265 -18.44 -13.16 -1.98
C LEU A 265 -17.64 -14.28 -2.65
N ALA A 266 -17.63 -15.48 -2.07
CA ALA A 266 -16.92 -16.65 -2.61
C ALA A 266 -17.45 -17.07 -4.00
N GLY A 267 -18.78 -17.10 -4.16
CA GLY A 267 -19.42 -17.42 -5.44
C GLY A 267 -19.10 -16.37 -6.52
N PHE A 268 -19.12 -15.09 -6.15
CA PHE A 268 -18.77 -14.00 -7.06
C PHE A 268 -17.29 -14.06 -7.48
N ASP A 269 -16.37 -14.19 -6.52
CA ASP A 269 -14.94 -14.29 -6.80
C ASP A 269 -14.62 -15.52 -7.65
N GLY A 270 -15.31 -16.64 -7.41
CA GLY A 270 -15.24 -17.87 -8.21
C GLY A 270 -15.70 -17.66 -9.65
N SER A 271 -16.83 -16.98 -9.87
CA SER A 271 -17.35 -16.67 -11.21
C SER A 271 -16.44 -15.72 -11.99
N VAL A 272 -15.87 -14.71 -11.33
CA VAL A 272 -14.88 -13.79 -11.93
C VAL A 272 -13.60 -14.56 -12.31
N ALA A 273 -13.12 -15.46 -11.45
CA ALA A 273 -11.96 -16.29 -11.74
C ALA A 273 -12.19 -17.24 -12.93
N LEU A 274 -13.38 -17.84 -13.02
CA LEU A 274 -13.77 -18.69 -14.15
C LEU A 274 -13.83 -17.87 -15.45
N ALA A 275 -14.48 -16.71 -15.45
CA ALA A 275 -14.54 -15.84 -16.61
C ALA A 275 -13.14 -15.42 -17.10
N LYS A 276 -12.21 -15.09 -16.19
CA LYS A 276 -10.81 -14.80 -16.54
C LYS A 276 -10.08 -16.00 -17.15
N ARG A 277 -10.37 -17.25 -16.71
CA ARG A 277 -9.79 -18.46 -17.30
C ARG A 277 -10.31 -18.69 -18.72
N VAL A 278 -11.62 -18.52 -18.93
CA VAL A 278 -12.25 -18.67 -20.25
C VAL A 278 -11.68 -17.67 -21.24
N VAL A 279 -11.61 -16.37 -20.87
CA VAL A 279 -11.03 -15.31 -21.72
C VAL A 279 -9.57 -15.62 -22.10
N ARG A 280 -8.77 -16.13 -21.16
CA ARG A 280 -7.39 -16.55 -21.45
C ARG A 280 -7.31 -17.73 -22.40
N ARG A 281 -8.17 -18.75 -22.23
CA ARG A 281 -8.21 -19.94 -23.12
C ARG A 281 -8.64 -19.60 -24.54
N LEU A 282 -9.54 -18.63 -24.69
CA LEU A 282 -10.04 -18.21 -26.01
C LEU A 282 -9.08 -17.22 -26.72
N GLY A 283 -7.90 -16.92 -26.18
CA GLY A 283 -6.94 -16.00 -26.79
C GLY A 283 -7.42 -14.54 -26.88
N ALA A 284 -8.57 -14.21 -26.27
CA ALA A 284 -9.24 -12.92 -26.38
C ALA A 284 -8.63 -11.82 -25.47
N GLU A 285 -7.33 -11.91 -25.15
CA GLU A 285 -6.65 -10.93 -24.27
C GLU A 285 -6.64 -9.50 -24.83
N GLY A 286 -6.74 -9.35 -26.15
CA GLY A 286 -6.89 -8.06 -26.81
C GLY A 286 -8.20 -7.35 -26.49
N ILE A 287 -9.30 -8.09 -26.36
CA ILE A 287 -10.63 -7.58 -26.03
C ILE A 287 -10.71 -7.21 -24.55
N ALA A 288 -10.12 -8.01 -23.67
CA ALA A 288 -10.09 -7.75 -22.23
C ALA A 288 -9.28 -6.49 -21.85
N ARG A 289 -8.27 -6.11 -22.64
CA ARG A 289 -7.52 -4.86 -22.47
C ARG A 289 -8.34 -3.61 -22.82
N ARG A 290 -9.24 -3.68 -23.81
CA ARG A 290 -10.15 -2.57 -24.17
C ARG A 290 -11.20 -2.33 -23.08
N VAL A 291 -11.77 -3.37 -22.51
CA VAL A 291 -12.77 -3.28 -21.42
C VAL A 291 -12.20 -2.74 -20.09
N ARG A 292 -10.88 -2.84 -19.88
CA ARG A 292 -10.21 -2.28 -18.68
C ARG A 292 -9.92 -0.77 -18.77
N ARG A 293 -9.98 -0.19 -19.99
CA ARG A 293 -9.62 1.22 -20.24
C ARG A 293 -10.84 2.13 -20.46
N GLY A 294 -12.02 1.59 -20.57
CA GLY A 294 -13.30 2.31 -20.53
C GLY A 294 -13.92 2.22 -19.13
#